data_5cddc30a903b2b7f6cf1b7ebf9d2849f
#
_entry.id   5cddc30a903b2b7f6cf1b7ebf9d2849f
#
_cell.length_a   1.000
_cell.length_b   1.000
_cell.length_c   1.000
_cell.angle_alpha   90.00
_cell.angle_beta   90.00
_cell.angle_gamma   90.00
#
_symmetry.space_group_name_H-M   'P 1'
#
loop_
_entity.id
_entity.type
_entity.pdbx_description
1 polymer ?
#
loop_
_entity_poly.entity_id
_entity_poly.type
_entity_poly.pdbx_seq_one_letter_code
_entity_poly.pdbx_strand_id
1 'polypeptide(L)'
;MPTAKNRLLHCAPSFQYLAPDLKVLEEQFTANENLLYAKRNVIKKMQLGSQAVVVKSFKPPGLIRAFIYANVQKSKALRSYENALKLQQLGILTPEPIAVIEYTRGYRLTESYYITRHYPHEYTMEAVLKKAAASDQSMECSEQSQSMAILEAFVQFTFNMHQANV
;
A
#
# COMPACT_ATOMS: atom_id res chain seq x y z
N MET A 1 8.74 16.20 -30.03
CA MET A 1 8.47 17.05 -28.85
C MET A 1 8.24 16.14 -27.64
N PRO A 2 8.86 16.39 -26.49
CA PRO A 2 8.56 15.59 -25.30
C PRO A 2 7.11 15.82 -24.91
N THR A 3 6.29 14.77 -24.94
CA THR A 3 4.91 14.82 -24.47
C THR A 3 4.89 15.19 -23.01
N ALA A 4 4.04 16.16 -22.62
CA ALA A 4 3.90 16.59 -21.26
C ALA A 4 3.52 15.40 -20.36
N LYS A 5 4.04 15.39 -19.13
CA LYS A 5 3.68 14.41 -18.10
C LYS A 5 2.31 14.82 -17.53
N ASN A 6 1.29 14.04 -17.81
CA ASN A 6 -0.05 14.22 -17.24
C ASN A 6 -0.14 13.50 -15.91
N ARG A 7 -0.92 14.08 -14.98
CA ARG A 7 -1.12 13.56 -13.64
C ARG A 7 -2.60 13.34 -13.37
N LEU A 8 -2.95 12.14 -12.97
CA LEU A 8 -4.26 11.79 -12.42
C LEU A 8 -4.14 11.63 -10.90
N LEU A 9 -5.04 12.26 -10.15
CA LEU A 9 -5.10 12.18 -8.70
C LEU A 9 -6.49 11.77 -8.26
N HIS A 10 -6.59 10.65 -7.54
CA HIS A 10 -7.76 10.29 -6.74
C HIS A 10 -7.39 10.48 -5.27
N CYS A 11 -8.10 11.34 -4.56
CA CYS A 11 -7.89 11.59 -3.14
C CYS A 11 -9.22 11.42 -2.40
N ALA A 12 -9.17 10.68 -1.29
CA ALA A 12 -10.34 10.52 -0.44
C ALA A 12 -10.78 11.88 0.13
N PRO A 13 -12.09 12.16 0.22
CA PRO A 13 -12.62 13.47 0.65
C PRO A 13 -12.06 13.94 2.01
N SER A 14 -11.90 13.01 2.95
CA SER A 14 -11.35 13.28 4.30
C SER A 14 -9.89 13.73 4.31
N PHE A 15 -9.15 13.55 3.20
CA PHE A 15 -7.72 13.86 3.08
C PHE A 15 -7.41 14.95 2.06
N GLN A 16 -8.40 15.71 1.60
CA GLN A 16 -8.17 16.77 0.62
C GLN A 16 -7.24 17.87 1.13
N TYR A 17 -7.13 18.03 2.46
CA TYR A 17 -6.19 18.97 3.08
C TYR A 17 -4.71 18.63 2.78
N LEU A 18 -4.40 17.38 2.37
CA LEU A 18 -3.06 16.97 1.93
C LEU A 18 -2.76 17.29 0.46
N ALA A 19 -3.70 17.90 -0.26
CA ALA A 19 -3.52 18.22 -1.68
C ALA A 19 -2.22 18.99 -2.02
N PRO A 20 -1.75 19.95 -1.20
CA PRO A 20 -0.46 20.60 -1.43
C PRO A 20 0.72 19.63 -1.38
N ASP A 21 0.78 18.76 -0.36
CA ASP A 21 1.85 17.76 -0.21
C ASP A 21 1.80 16.71 -1.31
N LEU A 22 0.60 16.28 -1.68
CA LEU A 22 0.40 15.34 -2.78
C LEU A 22 0.89 15.88 -4.12
N LYS A 23 0.93 17.20 -4.32
CA LYS A 23 1.45 17.81 -5.57
C LYS A 23 2.94 17.57 -5.75
N VAL A 24 3.70 17.56 -4.66
CA VAL A 24 5.17 17.41 -4.65
C VAL A 24 5.60 16.02 -4.19
N LEU A 25 4.66 15.06 -4.11
CA LEU A 25 4.91 13.72 -3.57
C LEU A 25 6.09 13.01 -4.25
N GLU A 26 6.22 13.13 -5.57
CA GLU A 26 7.26 12.44 -6.33
C GLU A 26 8.67 12.88 -5.90
N GLU A 27 8.86 14.18 -5.70
CA GLU A 27 10.12 14.76 -5.24
C GLU A 27 10.41 14.33 -3.79
N GLN A 28 9.41 14.47 -2.92
CA GLN A 28 9.50 14.04 -1.51
C GLN A 28 9.75 12.53 -1.39
N PHE A 29 9.09 11.71 -2.21
CA PHE A 29 9.30 10.27 -2.23
C PHE A 29 10.71 9.90 -2.67
N THR A 30 11.25 10.59 -3.66
CA THR A 30 12.62 10.36 -4.15
C THR A 30 13.65 10.72 -3.08
N ALA A 31 13.49 11.85 -2.41
CA ALA A 31 14.39 12.34 -1.37
C ALA A 31 14.27 11.58 -0.03
N ASN A 32 13.17 10.87 0.20
CA ASN A 32 12.93 10.18 1.47
C ASN A 32 13.74 8.89 1.57
N GLU A 33 14.43 8.68 2.69
CA GLU A 33 15.28 7.51 2.96
C GLU A 33 14.60 6.43 3.81
N ASN A 34 13.43 6.69 4.40
CA ASN A 34 12.70 5.75 5.27
C ASN A 34 12.09 4.59 4.47
N LEU A 35 12.93 3.70 4.01
CA LEU A 35 12.60 2.56 3.19
C LEU A 35 12.05 1.42 4.04
N LEU A 36 10.83 0.97 3.76
CA LEU A 36 10.23 -0.22 4.38
C LEU A 36 10.46 -1.47 3.53
N TYR A 37 10.48 -1.33 2.21
CA TYR A 37 10.61 -2.47 1.30
C TYR A 37 11.07 -2.01 -0.09
N ALA A 38 12.00 -2.76 -0.70
CA ALA A 38 12.49 -2.50 -2.05
C ALA A 38 12.85 -3.80 -2.78
N LYS A 39 11.89 -4.39 -3.47
CA LYS A 39 12.11 -5.48 -4.43
C LYS A 39 11.39 -5.17 -5.74
N ARG A 40 10.16 -5.69 -5.89
CA ARG A 40 9.32 -5.43 -7.07
C ARG A 40 8.67 -4.05 -7.05
N ASN A 41 8.35 -3.57 -5.87
CA ASN A 41 7.80 -2.23 -5.62
C ASN A 41 8.64 -1.57 -4.54
N VAL A 42 8.58 -0.25 -4.45
CA VAL A 42 9.24 0.51 -3.38
C VAL A 42 8.17 1.01 -2.43
N ILE A 43 8.34 0.74 -1.13
CA ILE A 43 7.43 1.19 -0.07
C ILE A 43 8.24 2.02 0.91
N LYS A 44 7.81 3.25 1.14
CA LYS A 44 8.45 4.17 2.08
C LYS A 44 7.43 4.70 3.08
N LYS A 45 7.88 4.89 4.33
CA LYS A 45 7.15 5.66 5.33
C LYS A 45 7.52 7.11 5.17
N MET A 46 6.52 7.98 5.16
CA MET A 46 6.68 9.42 4.93
C MET A 46 5.79 10.23 5.86
N GLN A 47 6.08 11.52 5.95
CA GLN A 47 5.22 12.51 6.60
C GLN A 47 4.67 13.44 5.51
N LEU A 48 3.35 13.58 5.43
CA LEU A 48 2.66 14.56 4.59
C LEU A 48 1.91 15.51 5.52
N GLY A 49 2.38 16.73 5.64
CA GLY A 49 1.90 17.65 6.68
C GLY A 49 1.99 17.01 8.07
N SER A 50 0.88 16.94 8.79
CA SER A 50 0.79 16.28 10.10
C SER A 50 0.51 14.78 10.03
N GLN A 51 0.30 14.20 8.83
CA GLN A 51 -0.13 12.83 8.64
C GLN A 51 1.04 11.90 8.34
N ALA A 52 1.28 10.89 9.18
CA ALA A 52 2.18 9.78 8.86
C ALA A 52 1.52 8.87 7.82
N VAL A 53 2.21 8.60 6.72
CA VAL A 53 1.71 7.81 5.59
C VAL A 53 2.69 6.72 5.17
N VAL A 54 2.16 5.72 4.49
CA VAL A 54 2.93 4.74 3.74
C VAL A 54 2.63 4.95 2.25
N VAL A 55 3.69 5.17 1.49
CA VAL A 55 3.62 5.37 0.04
C VAL A 55 4.21 4.17 -0.66
N LYS A 56 3.40 3.54 -1.50
CA LYS A 56 3.80 2.41 -2.34
C LYS A 56 3.93 2.87 -3.79
N SER A 57 5.16 2.90 -4.29
CA SER A 57 5.48 3.11 -5.70
C SER A 57 5.48 1.77 -6.42
N PHE A 58 4.72 1.67 -7.50
CA PHE A 58 4.68 0.47 -8.32
C PHE A 58 5.69 0.59 -9.46
N LYS A 59 6.46 -0.49 -9.68
CA LYS A 59 7.36 -0.57 -10.82
C LYS A 59 6.60 -0.28 -12.12
N PRO A 60 7.10 0.61 -12.96
CA PRO A 60 6.50 0.88 -14.26
C PRO A 60 6.28 -0.42 -15.04
N PRO A 61 5.11 -0.62 -15.64
CA PRO A 61 4.87 -1.79 -16.47
C PRO A 61 5.69 -1.71 -17.76
N GLY A 62 6.03 -2.87 -18.36
CA GLY A 62 6.65 -2.91 -19.69
C GLY A 62 5.78 -2.20 -20.74
N LEU A 63 6.36 -1.86 -21.89
CA LEU A 63 5.77 -0.98 -22.90
C LEU A 63 4.32 -1.31 -23.28
N ILE A 64 4.03 -2.57 -23.57
CA ILE A 64 2.68 -3.02 -23.97
C ILE A 64 1.70 -2.88 -22.81
N ARG A 65 2.08 -3.30 -21.59
CA ARG A 65 1.23 -3.17 -20.40
C ARG A 65 1.04 -1.72 -19.97
N ALA A 66 2.03 -0.84 -20.20
CA ALA A 66 1.92 0.58 -19.91
C ALA A 66 0.83 1.24 -20.76
N PHE A 67 0.73 0.86 -22.03
CA PHE A 67 -0.34 1.31 -22.93
C PHE A 67 -1.72 0.79 -22.46
N ILE A 68 -1.82 -0.50 -22.15
CA ILE A 68 -3.07 -1.12 -21.67
C ILE A 68 -3.56 -0.45 -20.39
N TYR A 69 -2.69 -0.21 -19.41
CA TYR A 69 -3.07 0.44 -18.14
C TYR A 69 -3.43 1.92 -18.30
N ALA A 70 -2.89 2.60 -19.29
CA ALA A 70 -3.24 3.99 -19.53
C ALA A 70 -4.60 4.17 -20.23
N ASN A 71 -5.07 3.15 -20.97
CA ASN A 71 -6.20 3.31 -21.88
C ASN A 71 -7.34 2.31 -21.66
N VAL A 72 -7.06 1.13 -21.14
CA VAL A 72 -8.04 0.01 -21.10
C VAL A 72 -8.26 -0.53 -19.69
N GLN A 73 -7.22 -0.63 -18.87
CA GLN A 73 -7.30 -1.25 -17.56
C GLN A 73 -6.82 -0.31 -16.46
N LYS A 74 -7.48 -0.40 -15.30
CA LYS A 74 -7.04 0.28 -14.08
C LYS A 74 -5.64 -0.16 -13.67
N SER A 75 -4.79 0.79 -13.28
CA SER A 75 -3.46 0.49 -12.78
C SER A 75 -3.51 -0.36 -11.50
N LYS A 76 -2.35 -0.90 -11.11
CA LYS A 76 -2.23 -1.61 -9.83
C LYS A 76 -2.47 -0.68 -8.63
N ALA A 77 -2.04 0.58 -8.73
CA ALA A 77 -2.25 1.58 -7.69
C ALA A 77 -3.74 1.86 -7.50
N LEU A 78 -4.46 2.14 -8.59
CA LEU A 78 -5.90 2.42 -8.56
C LEU A 78 -6.68 1.22 -8.04
N ARG A 79 -6.38 0.00 -8.51
CA ARG A 79 -7.03 -1.21 -8.00
C ARG A 79 -6.77 -1.43 -6.50
N SER A 80 -5.56 -1.16 -6.01
CA SER A 80 -5.26 -1.26 -4.59
C SER A 80 -6.09 -0.28 -3.77
N TYR A 81 -6.27 0.95 -4.27
CA TYR A 81 -7.09 1.97 -3.63
C TYR A 81 -8.56 1.58 -3.58
N GLU A 82 -9.13 1.17 -4.71
CA GLU A 82 -10.54 0.76 -4.80
C GLU A 82 -10.84 -0.48 -3.95
N ASN A 83 -9.91 -1.45 -3.93
CA ASN A 83 -10.04 -2.62 -3.07
C ASN A 83 -10.01 -2.25 -1.59
N ALA A 84 -9.14 -1.30 -1.19
CA ALA A 84 -9.12 -0.84 0.20
C ALA A 84 -10.43 -0.12 0.58
N LEU A 85 -10.99 0.70 -0.31
CA LEU A 85 -12.32 1.31 -0.10
C LEU A 85 -13.41 0.25 0.04
N LYS A 86 -13.39 -0.78 -0.81
CA LYS A 86 -14.33 -1.91 -0.72
C LYS A 86 -14.21 -2.66 0.60
N LEU A 87 -12.98 -2.94 1.04
CA LEU A 87 -12.73 -3.58 2.34
C LEU A 87 -13.30 -2.75 3.51
N GLN A 88 -13.10 -1.44 3.50
CA GLN A 88 -13.68 -0.55 4.50
C GLN A 88 -15.22 -0.60 4.51
N GLN A 89 -15.84 -0.58 3.32
CA GLN A 89 -17.31 -0.70 3.19
C GLN A 89 -17.85 -2.02 3.75
N LEU A 90 -17.06 -3.09 3.67
CA LEU A 90 -17.36 -4.41 4.23
C LEU A 90 -17.00 -4.54 5.71
N GLY A 91 -16.53 -3.47 6.36
CA GLY A 91 -16.09 -3.49 7.76
C GLY A 91 -14.80 -4.28 7.99
N ILE A 92 -14.05 -4.61 6.93
CA ILE A 92 -12.79 -5.35 7.03
C ILE A 92 -11.65 -4.36 7.28
N LEU A 93 -10.88 -4.61 8.34
CA LEU A 93 -9.76 -3.75 8.73
C LEU A 93 -8.69 -3.71 7.63
N THR A 94 -8.38 -2.51 7.17
CA THR A 94 -7.32 -2.23 6.20
C THR A 94 -6.71 -0.86 6.48
N PRO A 95 -5.42 -0.62 6.17
CA PRO A 95 -4.87 0.72 6.23
C PRO A 95 -5.71 1.70 5.41
N GLU A 96 -6.09 2.82 6.02
CA GLU A 96 -6.99 3.79 5.42
C GLU A 96 -6.40 4.35 4.11
N PRO A 97 -7.09 4.20 2.97
CA PRO A 97 -6.63 4.70 1.69
C PRO A 97 -6.77 6.22 1.63
N ILE A 98 -5.67 6.91 1.37
CA ILE A 98 -5.61 8.38 1.29
C ILE A 98 -5.75 8.84 -0.15
N ALA A 99 -4.86 8.35 -1.02
CA ALA A 99 -4.83 8.80 -2.41
C ALA A 99 -4.17 7.79 -3.36
N VAL A 100 -4.43 7.99 -4.64
CA VAL A 100 -3.67 7.41 -5.76
C VAL A 100 -3.21 8.52 -6.66
N ILE A 101 -1.96 8.47 -7.08
CA ILE A 101 -1.38 9.35 -8.08
C ILE A 101 -0.85 8.51 -9.21
N GLU A 102 -1.24 8.86 -10.44
CA GLU A 102 -0.79 8.22 -11.66
C GLU A 102 -0.19 9.26 -12.59
N TYR A 103 0.96 8.94 -13.15
CA TYR A 103 1.61 9.77 -14.15
C TYR A 103 1.61 9.06 -15.49
N THR A 104 1.18 9.77 -16.51
CA THR A 104 1.22 9.29 -17.89
C THR A 104 2.05 10.23 -18.77
N ARG A 105 2.72 9.67 -19.75
CA ARG A 105 3.41 10.42 -20.79
C ARG A 105 2.88 9.95 -22.15
N GLY A 106 2.08 10.80 -22.80
CA GLY A 106 1.25 10.38 -23.92
C GLY A 106 0.28 9.27 -23.45
N TYR A 107 0.26 8.16 -24.18
CA TYR A 107 -0.61 7.01 -23.90
C TYR A 107 0.04 5.94 -23.02
N ARG A 108 1.00 6.30 -22.17
CA ARG A 108 1.75 5.33 -21.36
C ARG A 108 1.75 5.73 -19.90
N LEU A 109 1.35 4.78 -19.04
CA LEU A 109 1.55 4.89 -17.59
C LEU A 109 3.06 4.79 -17.30
N THR A 110 3.64 5.83 -16.68
CA THR A 110 5.06 5.88 -16.34
C THR A 110 5.29 5.58 -14.87
N GLU A 111 4.43 6.09 -13.99
CA GLU A 111 4.58 5.95 -12.55
C GLU A 111 3.21 5.88 -11.90
N SER A 112 3.11 5.16 -10.81
CA SER A 112 1.89 5.14 -10.00
C SER A 112 2.21 4.92 -8.52
N TYR A 113 1.54 5.70 -7.69
CA TYR A 113 1.70 5.71 -6.24
C TYR A 113 0.36 5.42 -5.59
N TYR A 114 0.36 4.56 -4.58
CA TYR A 114 -0.76 4.33 -3.68
C TYR A 114 -0.35 4.76 -2.29
N ILE A 115 -1.14 5.64 -1.68
CA ILE A 115 -0.88 6.29 -0.40
C ILE A 115 -1.92 5.82 0.61
N THR A 116 -1.45 5.35 1.76
CA THR A 116 -2.30 4.96 2.89
C THR A 116 -1.85 5.66 4.15
N ARG A 117 -2.74 5.80 5.13
CA ARG A 117 -2.35 6.15 6.49
C ARG A 117 -1.37 5.11 7.02
N HIS A 118 -0.31 5.56 7.70
CA HIS A 118 0.57 4.65 8.43
C HIS A 118 -0.18 4.04 9.61
N TYR A 119 -0.20 2.70 9.65
CA TYR A 119 -0.73 1.94 10.76
C TYR A 119 0.43 1.44 11.62
N PRO A 120 0.61 1.95 12.85
CA PRO A 120 1.63 1.44 13.75
C PRO A 120 1.37 -0.04 14.05
N HIS A 121 2.40 -0.84 14.00
CA HIS A 121 2.32 -2.26 14.33
C HIS A 121 3.61 -2.69 15.00
N GLU A 122 3.50 -3.59 15.96
CA GLU A 122 4.64 -4.17 16.68
C GLU A 122 5.24 -5.34 15.91
N TYR A 123 4.38 -6.10 15.22
CA TYR A 123 4.76 -7.32 14.53
C TYR A 123 4.30 -7.30 13.06
N THR A 124 5.12 -7.90 12.19
CA THR A 124 4.69 -8.27 10.85
C THR A 124 4.29 -9.75 10.86
N MET A 125 3.34 -10.15 10.03
CA MET A 125 2.97 -11.56 9.91
C MET A 125 4.17 -12.43 9.50
N GLU A 126 5.08 -11.90 8.68
CA GLU A 126 6.32 -12.61 8.31
C GLU A 126 7.19 -12.91 9.55
N ALA A 127 7.33 -11.95 10.46
CA ALA A 127 8.08 -12.13 11.70
C ALA A 127 7.41 -13.17 12.61
N VAL A 128 6.07 -13.11 12.74
CA VAL A 128 5.29 -14.08 13.53
C VAL A 128 5.43 -15.49 12.96
N LEU A 129 5.30 -15.65 11.63
CA LEU A 129 5.44 -16.96 10.99
C LEU A 129 6.86 -17.53 11.10
N LYS A 130 7.89 -16.69 10.94
CA LYS A 130 9.28 -17.11 11.15
C LYS A 130 9.51 -17.54 12.60
N LYS A 131 8.98 -16.82 13.55
CA LYS A 131 9.09 -17.14 14.98
C LYS A 131 8.36 -18.44 15.30
N ALA A 132 7.15 -18.65 14.78
CA ALA A 132 6.40 -19.89 14.95
C ALA A 132 7.05 -21.10 14.28
N ALA A 133 7.69 -20.91 13.12
CA ALA A 133 8.40 -21.99 12.41
C ALA A 133 9.76 -22.36 13.03
N ALA A 134 10.40 -21.40 13.71
CA ALA A 134 11.67 -21.59 14.41
C ALA A 134 11.50 -22.28 15.77
N SER A 135 10.33 -22.88 16.09
CA SER A 135 9.96 -23.45 17.38
C SER A 135 11.05 -24.35 17.97
N ASP A 136 12.10 -23.68 18.46
CA ASP A 136 13.16 -24.27 19.24
C ASP A 136 12.70 -24.32 20.70
N GLN A 137 13.07 -25.34 21.43
CA GLN A 137 12.66 -25.67 22.81
C GLN A 137 13.03 -24.57 23.84
N SER A 138 13.52 -23.43 23.40
CA SER A 138 13.99 -22.30 24.23
C SER A 138 12.99 -21.13 24.36
N MET A 139 11.83 -21.16 23.70
CA MET A 139 10.85 -20.06 23.79
C MET A 139 10.07 -20.11 25.10
N GLU A 140 9.96 -18.95 25.77
CA GLU A 140 9.08 -18.83 26.93
C GLU A 140 7.61 -19.10 26.55
N CYS A 141 6.88 -19.78 27.41
CA CYS A 141 5.48 -20.19 27.18
C CYS A 141 4.57 -18.99 26.83
N SER A 142 4.88 -17.79 27.36
CA SER A 142 4.19 -16.53 27.08
C SER A 142 4.31 -16.09 25.60
N GLU A 143 5.48 -16.23 25.00
CA GLU A 143 5.73 -15.82 23.63
C GLU A 143 5.09 -16.77 22.60
N GLN A 144 5.05 -18.07 22.93
CA GLN A 144 4.33 -19.07 22.12
C GLN A 144 2.82 -18.77 22.13
N SER A 145 2.24 -18.51 23.31
CA SER A 145 0.82 -18.17 23.43
C SER A 145 0.47 -16.92 22.62
N GLN A 146 1.31 -15.88 22.64
CA GLN A 146 1.09 -14.66 21.87
C GLN A 146 1.14 -14.91 20.37
N SER A 147 2.12 -15.69 19.91
CA SER A 147 2.25 -16.04 18.50
C SER A 147 1.05 -16.85 17.99
N MET A 148 0.57 -17.78 18.78
CA MET A 148 -0.64 -18.58 18.47
C MET A 148 -1.88 -17.70 18.39
N ALA A 149 -2.10 -16.79 19.34
CA ALA A 149 -3.24 -15.86 19.32
C ALA A 149 -3.23 -14.96 18.06
N ILE A 150 -2.06 -14.49 17.63
CA ILE A 150 -1.92 -13.72 16.39
C ILE A 150 -2.26 -14.57 15.16
N LEU A 151 -1.81 -15.83 15.11
CA LEU A 151 -2.12 -16.75 14.02
C LEU A 151 -3.62 -17.08 13.95
N GLU A 152 -4.26 -17.32 15.08
CA GLU A 152 -5.70 -17.55 15.14
C GLU A 152 -6.48 -16.33 14.65
N ALA A 153 -6.11 -15.12 15.09
CA ALA A 153 -6.70 -13.87 14.61
C ALA A 153 -6.52 -13.69 13.10
N PHE A 154 -5.36 -14.07 12.56
CA PHE A 154 -5.11 -14.03 11.12
C PHE A 154 -5.95 -15.03 10.33
N VAL A 155 -6.12 -16.26 10.83
CA VAL A 155 -6.99 -17.26 10.23
C VAL A 155 -8.43 -16.76 10.21
N GLN A 156 -8.92 -16.22 11.32
CA GLN A 156 -10.28 -15.67 11.41
C GLN A 156 -10.47 -14.48 10.44
N PHE A 157 -9.48 -13.59 10.36
CA PHE A 157 -9.49 -12.47 9.42
C PHE A 157 -9.58 -12.97 7.96
N THR A 158 -8.76 -13.97 7.60
CA THR A 158 -8.75 -14.57 6.26
C THR A 158 -10.08 -15.24 5.94
N PHE A 159 -10.64 -15.96 6.90
CA PHE A 159 -11.98 -16.57 6.77
C PHE A 159 -13.06 -15.51 6.49
N ASN A 160 -13.06 -14.41 7.25
CA ASN A 160 -14.02 -13.32 7.06
C ASN A 160 -13.87 -12.66 5.66
N MET A 161 -12.65 -12.52 5.15
CA MET A 161 -12.42 -12.02 3.80
C MET A 161 -13.02 -12.96 2.74
N HIS A 162 -12.80 -14.26 2.87
CA HIS A 162 -13.39 -15.25 1.95
C HIS A 162 -14.91 -15.24 1.99
N GLN A 163 -15.54 -15.13 3.18
CA GLN A 163 -16.99 -15.01 3.31
C GLN A 163 -17.52 -13.74 2.63
N ALA A 164 -16.76 -12.66 2.63
CA ALA A 164 -17.12 -11.40 1.97
C ALA A 164 -16.82 -11.39 0.46
N ASN A 165 -16.36 -12.49 -0.14
CA ASN A 165 -15.95 -12.60 -1.55
C ASN A 165 -14.90 -11.55 -1.95
N VAL A 166 -13.87 -11.41 -1.14
CA VAL A 166 -12.74 -10.49 -1.37
C VAL A 166 -11.45 -11.27 -1.62
#